data_e043dc5fe19216101bda40159c6222ba
#
_entry.id   e043dc5fe19216101bda40159c6222ba
#
_cell.length_a   1.000
_cell.length_b   1.000
_cell.length_c   1.000
_cell.angle_alpha   90.00
_cell.angle_beta   90.00
_cell.angle_gamma   90.00
#
_symmetry.space_group_name_H-M   'P 1'
#
loop_
_entity.id
_entity.type
_entity.pdbx_description
1 polymer ?
#
loop_
_entity_poly.entity_id
_entity_poly.type
_entity_poly.pdbx_seq_one_letter_code
_entity_poly.pdbx_strand_id
1 'polypeptide(L)'
;FSFFSHYPTFLVFLAIVIAAALTMAFMPLWIRMLRSSHIGQQVRADGPQRHLVKQGTPTMGGVIILVGVLASCALVAEWTPGLILAVGATLVPELKKRGYREDSAAALVAAAGTIGVVIPPSVPMVLYAVIAEESVSRLFSAGFLPGVIMGVMLIAIALYQAYQNDYPKGAPFSLKNVGKTFLKAIPGILMPAIILGGIFSGYFTPSEAAAVAVVYALLVSTFVYRDMSLKKLYTTMLGSAKTSAVIMIIIACSGPFGWALANWKIPEAISSAVLSVSTNKYVILFLISLIILVAGVFMETSSAIIILTPVFLPLVRALGISTLHFGILFVVGIAIGMIPPPVAINLFVASGITGLSLEKISKAVVPYLIGLIVVFLAIVYLPLFIPGFIG
;
A
#
# COMPACT_ATOMS: atom_id res chain seq x y z
N PHE A 1 8.11 29.67 -25.68
CA PHE A 1 8.26 28.82 -24.49
C PHE A 1 7.71 29.51 -23.23
N SER A 2 7.82 30.84 -23.06
CA SER A 2 7.31 31.57 -21.89
C SER A 2 5.78 31.52 -21.72
N PHE A 3 5.03 31.36 -22.81
CA PHE A 3 3.55 31.27 -22.76
C PHE A 3 3.06 29.99 -22.07
N PHE A 4 3.76 28.88 -22.24
CA PHE A 4 3.38 27.58 -21.69
C PHE A 4 3.71 27.43 -20.21
N SER A 5 4.65 28.19 -19.66
CA SER A 5 4.98 28.15 -18.24
C SER A 5 3.91 28.73 -17.32
N HIS A 6 2.96 29.52 -17.87
CA HIS A 6 1.85 30.13 -17.13
C HIS A 6 0.62 29.23 -17.00
N TYR A 7 0.60 28.07 -17.70
CA TYR A 7 -0.53 27.14 -17.68
C TYR A 7 -0.05 25.72 -17.36
N PRO A 8 0.22 25.39 -16.10
CA PRO A 8 0.68 24.06 -15.72
C PRO A 8 -0.29 22.93 -16.14
N THR A 9 -1.60 23.20 -16.14
CA THR A 9 -2.62 22.27 -16.63
C THR A 9 -2.47 21.92 -18.12
N PHE A 10 -2.01 22.86 -18.96
CA PHE A 10 -1.76 22.60 -20.37
C PHE A 10 -0.52 21.72 -20.56
N LEU A 11 0.55 21.93 -19.77
CA LEU A 11 1.75 21.08 -19.81
C LEU A 11 1.43 19.64 -19.36
N VAL A 12 0.58 19.48 -18.34
CA VAL A 12 0.09 18.17 -17.91
C VAL A 12 -0.71 17.49 -19.01
N PHE A 13 -1.62 18.21 -19.67
CA PHE A 13 -2.40 17.68 -20.79
C PHE A 13 -1.49 17.30 -21.98
N LEU A 14 -0.53 18.13 -22.31
CA LEU A 14 0.46 17.86 -23.35
C LEU A 14 1.35 16.65 -23.03
N ALA A 15 1.79 16.52 -21.78
CA ALA A 15 2.54 15.36 -21.30
C ALA A 15 1.71 14.07 -21.39
N ILE A 16 0.42 14.12 -21.05
CA ILE A 16 -0.52 13.01 -21.22
C ILE A 16 -0.64 12.60 -22.69
N VAL A 17 -0.81 13.56 -23.60
CA VAL A 17 -0.93 13.31 -25.03
C VAL A 17 0.36 12.74 -25.62
N ILE A 18 1.52 13.27 -25.22
CA ILE A 18 2.83 12.76 -25.68
C ILE A 18 3.08 11.35 -25.14
N ALA A 19 2.80 11.10 -23.85
CA ALA A 19 2.95 9.78 -23.26
C ALA A 19 2.02 8.76 -23.94
N ALA A 20 0.77 9.14 -24.23
CA ALA A 20 -0.17 8.31 -24.98
C ALA A 20 0.34 8.02 -26.41
N ALA A 21 0.82 9.03 -27.12
CA ALA A 21 1.34 8.90 -28.48
C ALA A 21 2.59 8.00 -28.53
N LEU A 22 3.54 8.17 -27.63
CA LEU A 22 4.73 7.33 -27.52
C LEU A 22 4.37 5.88 -27.19
N THR A 23 3.43 5.68 -26.26
CA THR A 23 2.97 4.35 -25.89
C THR A 23 2.28 3.66 -27.07
N MET A 24 1.41 4.36 -27.81
CA MET A 24 0.77 3.82 -29.02
C MET A 24 1.79 3.48 -30.12
N ALA A 25 2.84 4.26 -30.28
CA ALA A 25 3.87 4.02 -31.30
C ALA A 25 4.73 2.79 -31.00
N PHE A 26 5.09 2.58 -29.73
CA PHE A 26 5.94 1.44 -29.30
C PHE A 26 5.17 0.13 -29.10
N MET A 27 3.85 0.18 -28.88
CA MET A 27 3.01 -0.96 -28.56
C MET A 27 2.97 -2.07 -29.62
N PRO A 28 2.85 -1.78 -30.94
CA PRO A 28 2.79 -2.83 -31.98
C PRO A 28 4.07 -3.67 -32.03
N LEU A 29 5.23 -3.03 -31.82
CA LEU A 29 6.53 -3.71 -31.79
C LEU A 29 6.59 -4.69 -30.59
N TRP A 30 6.13 -4.25 -29.43
CA TRP A 30 6.14 -5.04 -28.20
C TRP A 30 5.22 -6.25 -28.27
N ILE A 31 4.02 -6.07 -28.85
CA ILE A 31 3.07 -7.16 -29.07
C ILE A 31 3.63 -8.21 -30.04
N ARG A 32 4.31 -7.79 -31.11
CA ARG A 32 4.99 -8.71 -32.05
C ARG A 32 6.07 -9.51 -31.35
N MET A 33 6.89 -8.88 -30.51
CA MET A 33 7.96 -9.52 -29.76
C MET A 33 7.44 -10.54 -28.75
N LEU A 34 6.31 -10.27 -28.07
CA LEU A 34 5.67 -11.21 -27.14
C LEU A 34 5.03 -12.41 -27.88
N ARG A 35 4.45 -12.20 -29.06
CA ARG A 35 3.89 -13.28 -29.88
C ARG A 35 4.96 -14.19 -30.50
N SER A 36 6.08 -13.62 -30.95
CA SER A 36 7.18 -14.39 -31.52
C SER A 36 7.91 -15.26 -30.51
N SER A 37 7.82 -14.93 -29.21
CA SER A 37 8.52 -15.66 -28.15
C SER A 37 7.74 -16.84 -27.57
N HIS A 38 6.60 -17.25 -28.15
CA HIS A 38 5.73 -18.35 -27.69
C HIS A 38 5.42 -18.29 -26.18
N ILE A 39 5.26 -17.10 -25.63
CA ILE A 39 5.01 -16.88 -24.20
C ILE A 39 3.50 -16.88 -23.98
N GLY A 40 2.92 -18.06 -23.81
CA GLY A 40 1.51 -18.26 -23.52
C GLY A 40 1.30 -19.41 -22.52
N GLN A 41 0.09 -19.50 -22.00
CA GLN A 41 -0.30 -20.56 -21.07
C GLN A 41 -0.22 -21.93 -21.77
N GLN A 42 0.63 -22.82 -21.29
CA GLN A 42 0.59 -24.23 -21.71
C GLN A 42 -0.52 -24.93 -20.89
N VAL A 43 -1.56 -25.36 -21.57
CA VAL A 43 -2.65 -26.14 -20.99
C VAL A 43 -2.33 -27.62 -21.20
N ARG A 44 -2.40 -28.43 -20.14
CA ARG A 44 -2.27 -29.90 -20.25
C ARG A 44 -3.41 -30.46 -21.09
N ALA A 45 -3.10 -31.42 -21.96
CA ALA A 45 -4.03 -32.05 -22.89
C ALA A 45 -5.17 -32.81 -22.20
N ASP A 46 -4.99 -33.17 -20.93
CA ASP A 46 -5.88 -34.01 -20.12
C ASP A 46 -6.90 -33.18 -19.30
N GLY A 47 -6.96 -31.85 -19.50
CA GLY A 47 -7.87 -30.95 -18.78
C GLY A 47 -9.21 -30.70 -19.52
N PRO A 48 -10.23 -30.11 -18.84
CA PRO A 48 -11.52 -29.82 -19.47
C PRO A 48 -11.35 -28.98 -20.74
N GLN A 49 -12.03 -29.36 -21.82
CA GLN A 49 -11.88 -28.74 -23.15
C GLN A 49 -12.09 -27.22 -23.20
N ARG A 50 -12.83 -26.65 -22.23
CA ARG A 50 -12.96 -25.19 -22.08
C ARG A 50 -11.64 -24.46 -21.79
N HIS A 51 -10.60 -25.16 -21.32
CA HIS A 51 -9.28 -24.59 -21.06
C HIS A 51 -8.39 -24.54 -22.30
N LEU A 52 -8.67 -25.35 -23.32
CA LEU A 52 -7.92 -25.36 -24.58
C LEU A 52 -8.09 -24.05 -25.39
N VAL A 53 -9.23 -23.38 -25.26
CA VAL A 53 -9.49 -22.06 -25.88
C VAL A 53 -8.57 -20.95 -25.32
N LYS A 54 -7.95 -21.18 -24.13
CA LYS A 54 -7.03 -20.24 -23.46
C LYS A 54 -5.56 -20.55 -23.74
N GLN A 55 -5.26 -21.53 -24.56
CA GLN A 55 -3.89 -21.87 -24.93
C GLN A 55 -3.23 -20.70 -25.66
N GLY A 56 -2.08 -20.22 -25.15
CA GLY A 56 -1.38 -19.08 -25.71
C GLY A 56 -1.77 -17.70 -25.14
N THR A 57 -2.77 -17.61 -24.23
CA THR A 57 -3.03 -16.36 -23.53
C THR A 57 -1.97 -16.08 -22.45
N PRO A 58 -1.42 -14.85 -22.37
CA PRO A 58 -0.42 -14.51 -21.36
C PRO A 58 -1.00 -14.67 -19.95
N THR A 59 -0.45 -15.58 -19.16
CA THR A 59 -0.87 -15.86 -17.78
C THR A 59 -0.64 -14.69 -16.81
N MET A 60 0.11 -13.69 -17.24
CA MET A 60 0.45 -12.51 -16.43
C MET A 60 -0.52 -11.34 -16.57
N GLY A 61 -1.56 -11.45 -17.40
CA GLY A 61 -2.62 -10.43 -17.46
C GLY A 61 -3.26 -10.18 -16.10
N GLY A 62 -3.45 -11.24 -15.30
CA GLY A 62 -3.96 -11.15 -13.92
C GLY A 62 -3.05 -10.36 -12.97
N VAL A 63 -1.74 -10.58 -13.03
CA VAL A 63 -0.79 -9.93 -12.09
C VAL A 63 -0.70 -8.43 -12.32
N ILE A 64 -0.88 -7.94 -13.54
CA ILE A 64 -0.75 -6.51 -13.83
C ILE A 64 -2.08 -5.79 -13.83
N ILE A 65 -3.18 -6.46 -14.10
CA ILE A 65 -4.49 -5.92 -13.67
C ILE A 65 -4.45 -5.73 -12.17
N LEU A 66 -3.87 -6.67 -11.46
CA LEU A 66 -3.60 -6.60 -10.03
C LEU A 66 -2.73 -5.40 -9.68
N VAL A 67 -1.62 -5.20 -10.36
CA VAL A 67 -0.71 -4.05 -10.13
C VAL A 67 -1.34 -2.75 -10.64
N GLY A 68 -2.08 -2.75 -11.75
CA GLY A 68 -2.81 -1.58 -12.26
C GLY A 68 -4.04 -1.22 -11.41
N VAL A 69 -4.79 -2.23 -10.93
CA VAL A 69 -5.86 -2.06 -9.93
C VAL A 69 -5.24 -1.65 -8.61
N LEU A 70 -4.11 -2.22 -8.22
CA LEU A 70 -3.39 -1.83 -7.00
C LEU A 70 -2.88 -0.40 -7.10
N ALA A 71 -2.39 0.05 -8.21
CA ALA A 71 -1.92 1.41 -8.36
C ALA A 71 -3.07 2.42 -8.54
N SER A 72 -4.18 2.04 -9.17
CA SER A 72 -5.40 2.87 -9.18
C SER A 72 -6.11 2.87 -7.83
N CYS A 73 -6.16 1.74 -7.13
CA CYS A 73 -6.58 1.67 -5.73
C CYS A 73 -5.60 2.41 -4.83
N ALA A 74 -4.33 2.45 -5.20
CA ALA A 74 -3.26 3.13 -4.53
C ALA A 74 -3.47 4.62 -4.38
N LEU A 75 -4.14 5.20 -5.28
CA LEU A 75 -4.34 6.65 -5.36
C LEU A 75 -5.74 7.08 -4.91
N VAL A 76 -6.66 6.14 -4.73
CA VAL A 76 -8.08 6.48 -4.57
C VAL A 76 -8.81 5.66 -3.49
N ALA A 77 -8.25 4.57 -2.97
CA ALA A 77 -8.93 3.69 -2.03
C ALA A 77 -7.99 3.15 -0.94
N GLU A 78 -8.59 2.64 0.12
CA GLU A 78 -7.93 1.90 1.19
C GLU A 78 -7.10 0.74 0.62
N TRP A 79 -5.79 0.91 0.62
CA TRP A 79 -4.82 -0.01 0.02
C TRP A 79 -4.87 -1.42 0.56
N THR A 80 -5.00 -1.52 1.85
CA THR A 80 -4.74 -2.76 2.56
C THR A 80 -5.71 -3.87 2.17
N PRO A 81 -7.05 -3.66 2.19
CA PRO A 81 -8.00 -4.70 1.82
C PRO A 81 -7.89 -5.10 0.34
N GLY A 82 -7.72 -4.13 -0.56
CA GLY A 82 -7.58 -4.39 -2.00
C GLY A 82 -6.31 -5.19 -2.33
N LEU A 83 -5.18 -4.85 -1.73
CA LEU A 83 -3.92 -5.58 -1.88
C LEU A 83 -4.04 -7.02 -1.38
N ILE A 84 -4.59 -7.20 -0.18
CA ILE A 84 -4.78 -8.53 0.41
C ILE A 84 -5.69 -9.36 -0.48
N LEU A 85 -6.79 -8.79 -0.97
CA LEU A 85 -7.75 -9.48 -1.83
C LEU A 85 -7.10 -9.90 -3.15
N ALA A 86 -6.37 -9.04 -3.78
CA ALA A 86 -5.76 -9.26 -5.08
C ALA A 86 -4.58 -10.25 -5.00
N VAL A 87 -3.64 -10.02 -4.09
CA VAL A 87 -2.47 -10.87 -3.90
C VAL A 87 -2.87 -12.18 -3.24
N GLY A 88 -3.75 -12.12 -2.23
CA GLY A 88 -4.19 -13.28 -1.48
C GLY A 88 -4.98 -14.27 -2.32
N ALA A 89 -5.92 -13.79 -3.15
CA ALA A 89 -6.70 -14.65 -4.03
C ALA A 89 -5.84 -15.45 -5.02
N THR A 90 -4.64 -14.94 -5.35
CA THR A 90 -3.70 -15.63 -6.24
C THR A 90 -2.68 -16.46 -5.45
N LEU A 91 -2.12 -15.89 -4.39
CA LEU A 91 -0.99 -16.46 -3.67
C LEU A 91 -1.40 -17.60 -2.71
N VAL A 92 -2.51 -17.43 -1.98
CA VAL A 92 -2.93 -18.43 -0.99
C VAL A 92 -3.25 -19.78 -1.63
N PRO A 93 -4.04 -19.87 -2.73
CA PRO A 93 -4.25 -21.15 -3.42
C PRO A 93 -2.96 -21.76 -3.98
N GLU A 94 -2.01 -20.94 -4.46
CA GLU A 94 -0.75 -21.42 -4.97
C GLU A 94 0.16 -21.97 -3.86
N LEU A 95 0.23 -21.30 -2.71
CA LEU A 95 0.95 -21.77 -1.53
C LEU A 95 0.33 -23.07 -1.00
N LYS A 96 -1.00 -23.17 -0.95
CA LYS A 96 -1.71 -24.39 -0.55
C LYS A 96 -1.37 -25.57 -1.47
N LYS A 97 -1.34 -25.36 -2.79
CA LYS A 97 -0.93 -26.39 -3.77
C LYS A 97 0.50 -26.86 -3.55
N ARG A 98 1.36 -26.00 -3.02
CA ARG A 98 2.75 -26.31 -2.67
C ARG A 98 2.92 -26.89 -1.28
N GLY A 99 1.86 -27.27 -0.60
CA GLY A 99 1.91 -27.93 0.72
C GLY A 99 2.00 -27.00 1.92
N TYR A 100 1.83 -25.67 1.72
CA TYR A 100 1.73 -24.73 2.85
C TYR A 100 0.39 -24.86 3.53
N ARG A 101 0.37 -24.67 4.85
CA ARG A 101 -0.89 -24.59 5.61
C ARG A 101 -1.66 -23.33 5.16
N GLU A 102 -2.95 -23.52 4.89
CA GLU A 102 -3.79 -22.44 4.36
C GLU A 102 -3.97 -21.28 5.35
N ASP A 103 -4.06 -21.57 6.64
CA ASP A 103 -4.14 -20.58 7.71
C ASP A 103 -2.84 -19.74 7.81
N SER A 104 -1.67 -20.38 7.70
CA SER A 104 -0.38 -19.68 7.69
C SER A 104 -0.20 -18.82 6.44
N ALA A 105 -0.63 -19.30 5.28
CA ALA A 105 -0.60 -18.53 4.04
C ALA A 105 -1.54 -17.31 4.10
N ALA A 106 -2.75 -17.49 4.63
CA ALA A 106 -3.72 -16.42 4.85
C ALA A 106 -3.19 -15.36 5.83
N ALA A 107 -2.59 -15.80 6.94
CA ALA A 107 -2.01 -14.93 7.95
C ALA A 107 -0.82 -14.11 7.41
N LEU A 108 0.06 -14.74 6.62
CA LEU A 108 1.18 -14.03 5.97
C LEU A 108 0.67 -12.94 5.03
N VAL A 109 -0.33 -13.24 4.19
CA VAL A 109 -0.90 -12.27 3.24
C VAL A 109 -1.59 -11.13 3.98
N ALA A 110 -2.35 -11.43 5.04
CA ALA A 110 -2.99 -10.42 5.87
C ALA A 110 -1.97 -9.49 6.56
N ALA A 111 -0.89 -10.05 7.10
CA ALA A 111 0.19 -9.27 7.70
C ALA A 111 0.97 -8.45 6.65
N ALA A 112 1.26 -9.03 5.49
CA ALA A 112 1.95 -8.33 4.40
C ALA A 112 1.14 -7.15 3.85
N GLY A 113 -0.18 -7.18 3.95
CA GLY A 113 -1.04 -6.06 3.56
C GLY A 113 -0.71 -4.75 4.29
N THR A 114 -0.24 -4.81 5.54
CA THR A 114 0.14 -3.61 6.29
C THR A 114 1.30 -2.84 5.67
N ILE A 115 2.20 -3.55 4.98
CA ILE A 115 3.36 -2.93 4.32
C ILE A 115 2.89 -2.00 3.19
N GLY A 116 1.80 -2.38 2.49
CA GLY A 116 1.25 -1.58 1.39
C GLY A 116 0.75 -0.20 1.80
N VAL A 117 0.43 -0.01 3.08
CA VAL A 117 0.06 1.31 3.63
C VAL A 117 1.30 2.16 3.93
N VAL A 118 2.42 1.52 4.25
CA VAL A 118 3.65 2.18 4.73
C VAL A 118 4.63 2.46 3.60
N ILE A 119 4.82 1.51 2.67
CA ILE A 119 5.72 1.73 1.52
C ILE A 119 5.08 2.70 0.53
N PRO A 120 5.78 3.78 0.15
CA PRO A 120 5.25 4.73 -0.83
C PRO A 120 5.06 4.12 -2.24
N PRO A 121 4.10 4.66 -2.98
CA PRO A 121 3.20 5.77 -2.67
C PRO A 121 2.09 5.37 -1.68
N SER A 122 1.83 6.18 -0.66
CA SER A 122 0.91 5.89 0.45
C SER A 122 -0.12 7.02 0.62
N VAL A 123 -1.40 6.70 0.46
CA VAL A 123 -2.49 7.66 0.67
C VAL A 123 -2.55 8.17 2.12
N PRO A 124 -2.43 7.32 3.14
CA PRO A 124 -2.35 7.76 4.53
C PRO A 124 -1.22 8.77 4.79
N MET A 125 -0.05 8.58 4.19
CA MET A 125 1.05 9.55 4.31
C MET A 125 0.71 10.89 3.65
N VAL A 126 0.02 10.88 2.49
CA VAL A 126 -0.44 12.12 1.85
C VAL A 126 -1.45 12.84 2.73
N LEU A 127 -2.43 12.12 3.30
CA LEU A 127 -3.41 12.71 4.20
C LEU A 127 -2.76 13.31 5.45
N TYR A 128 -1.82 12.59 6.05
CA TYR A 128 -1.05 13.11 7.18
C TYR A 128 -0.27 14.37 6.79
N ALA A 129 0.42 14.35 5.64
CA ALA A 129 1.20 15.48 5.15
C ALA A 129 0.36 16.75 5.00
N VAL A 130 -0.84 16.62 4.44
CA VAL A 130 -1.76 17.75 4.27
C VAL A 130 -2.20 18.32 5.62
N ILE A 131 -2.52 17.47 6.60
CA ILE A 131 -3.03 17.92 7.92
C ILE A 131 -1.90 18.48 8.79
N ALA A 132 -0.72 17.86 8.74
CA ALA A 132 0.43 18.25 9.55
C ALA A 132 1.28 19.36 8.90
N GLU A 133 0.93 19.77 7.66
CA GLU A 133 1.69 20.72 6.83
C GLU A 133 3.12 20.25 6.57
N GLU A 134 3.28 18.93 6.34
CA GLU A 134 4.55 18.31 6.02
C GLU A 134 4.70 18.02 4.52
N SER A 135 5.95 17.87 4.07
CA SER A 135 6.23 17.50 2.69
C SER A 135 5.91 16.03 2.42
N VAL A 136 5.05 15.77 1.42
CA VAL A 136 4.72 14.41 0.95
C VAL A 136 5.98 13.67 0.50
N SER A 137 6.89 14.35 -0.22
CA SER A 137 8.15 13.77 -0.70
C SER A 137 9.03 13.33 0.47
N ARG A 138 9.15 14.16 1.52
CA ARG A 138 9.90 13.80 2.73
C ARG A 138 9.29 12.62 3.47
N LEU A 139 7.96 12.59 3.62
CA LEU A 139 7.26 11.46 4.24
C LEU A 139 7.43 10.18 3.42
N PHE A 140 7.33 10.26 2.11
CA PHE A 140 7.56 9.10 1.25
C PHE A 140 9.00 8.58 1.39
N SER A 141 9.99 9.48 1.35
CA SER A 141 11.40 9.10 1.55
C SER A 141 11.61 8.41 2.91
N ALA A 142 11.05 8.99 3.96
CA ALA A 142 11.16 8.49 5.33
C ALA A 142 10.41 7.15 5.54
N GLY A 143 9.34 6.88 4.78
CA GLY A 143 8.54 5.66 4.88
C GLY A 143 9.17 4.41 4.27
N PHE A 144 10.16 4.57 3.38
CA PHE A 144 10.83 3.43 2.75
C PHE A 144 11.52 2.52 3.75
N LEU A 145 12.35 3.09 4.61
CA LEU A 145 13.15 2.32 5.57
C LEU A 145 12.27 1.52 6.54
N PRO A 146 11.27 2.11 7.22
CA PRO A 146 10.29 1.37 8.02
C PRO A 146 9.59 0.25 7.25
N GLY A 147 9.11 0.53 6.04
CA GLY A 147 8.44 -0.46 5.22
C GLY A 147 9.33 -1.65 4.83
N VAL A 148 10.59 -1.39 4.50
CA VAL A 148 11.58 -2.44 4.21
C VAL A 148 11.86 -3.27 5.46
N ILE A 149 12.05 -2.64 6.63
CA ILE A 149 12.28 -3.36 7.89
C ILE A 149 11.08 -4.26 8.24
N MET A 150 9.85 -3.76 8.07
CA MET A 150 8.63 -4.56 8.23
C MET A 150 8.65 -5.77 7.27
N GLY A 151 8.97 -5.55 6.01
CA GLY A 151 9.06 -6.62 5.00
C GLY A 151 10.09 -7.68 5.36
N VAL A 152 11.29 -7.28 5.76
CA VAL A 152 12.35 -8.19 6.20
C VAL A 152 11.91 -8.99 7.43
N MET A 153 11.25 -8.36 8.40
CA MET A 153 10.72 -9.04 9.58
C MET A 153 9.69 -10.11 9.20
N LEU A 154 8.73 -9.78 8.32
CA LEU A 154 7.73 -10.76 7.87
C LEU A 154 8.37 -11.92 7.09
N ILE A 155 9.36 -11.63 6.23
CA ILE A 155 10.12 -12.67 5.52
C ILE A 155 10.86 -13.56 6.52
N ALA A 156 11.53 -13.01 7.52
CA ALA A 156 12.25 -13.78 8.53
C ALA A 156 11.32 -14.73 9.30
N ILE A 157 10.13 -14.23 9.70
CA ILE A 157 9.14 -15.07 10.40
C ILE A 157 8.58 -16.15 9.45
N ALA A 158 8.30 -15.81 8.20
CA ALA A 158 7.80 -16.78 7.21
C ALA A 158 8.84 -17.88 6.93
N LEU A 159 10.12 -17.53 6.81
CA LEU A 159 11.21 -18.50 6.66
C LEU A 159 11.38 -19.39 7.89
N TYR A 160 11.29 -18.81 9.08
CA TYR A 160 11.34 -19.58 10.33
C TYR A 160 10.18 -20.58 10.42
N GLN A 161 8.95 -20.16 10.10
CA GLN A 161 7.79 -21.05 10.05
C GLN A 161 7.92 -22.11 8.96
N ALA A 162 8.49 -21.77 7.81
CA ALA A 162 8.72 -22.71 6.72
C ALA A 162 9.73 -23.80 7.13
N TYR A 163 10.77 -23.43 7.86
CA TYR A 163 11.74 -24.36 8.42
C TYR A 163 11.13 -25.26 9.50
N GLN A 164 10.35 -24.68 10.41
CA GLN A 164 9.74 -25.40 11.53
C GLN A 164 8.67 -26.40 11.09
N ASN A 165 7.94 -26.10 10.02
CA ASN A 165 6.86 -26.95 9.50
C ASN A 165 7.29 -27.83 8.32
N ASP A 166 8.59 -27.93 8.01
CA ASP A 166 9.14 -28.71 6.89
C ASP A 166 8.41 -28.44 5.55
N TYR A 167 8.13 -27.18 5.25
CA TYR A 167 7.47 -26.85 4.00
C TYR A 167 8.35 -27.21 2.79
N PRO A 168 7.73 -27.70 1.68
CA PRO A 168 8.46 -28.12 0.51
C PRO A 168 9.34 -27.00 -0.05
N LYS A 169 10.60 -27.33 -0.32
CA LYS A 169 11.54 -26.38 -0.95
C LYS A 169 11.09 -26.10 -2.38
N GLY A 170 11.14 -24.83 -2.76
CA GLY A 170 10.88 -24.40 -4.13
C GLY A 170 11.92 -24.91 -5.13
N ALA A 171 11.70 -24.62 -6.41
CA ALA A 171 12.70 -24.89 -7.44
C ALA A 171 14.03 -24.17 -7.11
N PRO A 172 15.20 -24.75 -7.49
CA PRO A 172 16.49 -24.14 -7.24
C PRO A 172 16.57 -22.73 -7.86
N PHE A 173 17.31 -21.85 -7.19
CA PHE A 173 17.50 -20.48 -7.65
C PHE A 173 18.12 -20.47 -9.05
N SER A 174 17.49 -19.75 -9.98
CA SER A 174 17.96 -19.60 -11.36
C SER A 174 17.93 -18.13 -11.76
N LEU A 175 19.11 -17.54 -11.94
CA LEU A 175 19.25 -16.15 -12.35
C LEU A 175 18.58 -15.88 -13.71
N LYS A 176 18.63 -16.87 -14.62
CA LYS A 176 17.93 -16.80 -15.92
C LYS A 176 16.41 -16.68 -15.76
N ASN A 177 15.83 -17.45 -14.83
CA ASN A 177 14.40 -17.39 -14.55
C ASN A 177 14.02 -16.07 -13.86
N VAL A 178 14.86 -15.58 -12.94
CA VAL A 178 14.67 -14.28 -12.29
C VAL A 178 14.66 -13.17 -13.34
N GLY A 179 15.67 -13.11 -14.22
CA GLY A 179 15.73 -12.12 -15.29
C GLY A 179 14.53 -12.17 -16.25
N LYS A 180 14.13 -13.39 -16.66
CA LYS A 180 12.96 -13.56 -17.53
C LYS A 180 11.66 -13.11 -16.86
N THR A 181 11.49 -13.40 -15.57
CA THR A 181 10.31 -13.01 -14.81
C THR A 181 10.30 -11.50 -14.54
N PHE A 182 11.48 -10.94 -14.22
CA PHE A 182 11.64 -9.50 -14.03
C PHE A 182 11.24 -8.71 -15.31
N LEU A 183 11.74 -9.13 -16.47
CA LEU A 183 11.37 -8.50 -17.75
C LEU A 183 9.85 -8.53 -18.00
N LYS A 184 9.17 -9.60 -17.59
CA LYS A 184 7.71 -9.69 -17.69
C LYS A 184 6.98 -8.78 -16.70
N ALA A 185 7.59 -8.51 -15.56
CA ALA A 185 7.03 -7.66 -14.52
C ALA A 185 7.29 -6.17 -14.75
N ILE A 186 8.14 -5.80 -15.71
CA ILE A 186 8.51 -4.40 -16.03
C ILE A 186 7.28 -3.47 -16.13
N PRO A 187 6.22 -3.79 -16.89
CA PRO A 187 5.09 -2.86 -16.98
C PRO A 187 4.42 -2.59 -15.63
N GLY A 188 4.41 -3.57 -14.71
CA GLY A 188 3.92 -3.37 -13.35
C GLY A 188 4.87 -2.55 -12.48
N ILE A 189 6.16 -2.83 -12.57
CA ILE A 189 7.21 -2.15 -11.79
C ILE A 189 7.38 -0.69 -12.22
N LEU A 190 7.17 -0.39 -13.50
CA LEU A 190 7.25 0.97 -14.01
C LEU A 190 6.25 1.94 -13.37
N MET A 191 5.10 1.45 -12.92
CA MET A 191 4.09 2.34 -12.34
C MET A 191 4.54 3.00 -11.03
N PRO A 192 4.97 2.26 -9.97
CA PRO A 192 5.57 2.87 -8.80
C PRO A 192 6.80 3.71 -9.16
N ALA A 193 7.62 3.26 -10.11
CA ALA A 193 8.80 3.98 -10.55
C ALA A 193 8.46 5.34 -11.20
N ILE A 194 7.39 5.43 -11.99
CA ILE A 194 6.90 6.68 -12.59
C ILE A 194 6.41 7.63 -11.49
N ILE A 195 5.61 7.13 -10.55
CA ILE A 195 5.05 7.96 -9.47
C ILE A 195 6.18 8.51 -8.61
N LEU A 196 7.01 7.63 -8.06
CA LEU A 196 8.06 8.01 -7.12
C LEU A 196 9.18 8.79 -7.80
N GLY A 197 9.58 8.36 -9.00
CA GLY A 197 10.56 9.08 -9.80
C GLY A 197 10.12 10.50 -10.15
N GLY A 198 8.84 10.69 -10.51
CA GLY A 198 8.27 11.99 -10.79
C GLY A 198 8.21 12.91 -9.56
N ILE A 199 7.80 12.35 -8.40
CA ILE A 199 7.71 13.11 -7.14
C ILE A 199 9.12 13.45 -6.60
N PHE A 200 10.03 12.47 -6.54
CA PHE A 200 11.37 12.70 -5.98
C PHE A 200 12.27 13.58 -6.85
N SER A 201 12.08 13.54 -8.17
CA SER A 201 12.77 14.46 -9.08
C SER A 201 12.22 15.89 -9.04
N GLY A 202 11.07 16.10 -8.39
CA GLY A 202 10.39 17.39 -8.35
C GLY A 202 9.66 17.77 -9.64
N TYR A 203 9.59 16.87 -10.64
CA TYR A 203 8.83 17.13 -11.88
C TYR A 203 7.34 17.09 -11.68
N PHE A 204 6.85 16.27 -10.74
CA PHE A 204 5.43 16.09 -10.48
C PHE A 204 5.09 16.37 -9.00
N THR A 205 4.00 17.06 -8.79
CA THR A 205 3.30 17.03 -7.52
C THR A 205 2.67 15.65 -7.31
N PRO A 206 2.33 15.25 -6.08
CA PRO A 206 1.64 13.99 -5.83
C PRO A 206 0.35 13.81 -6.65
N SER A 207 -0.42 14.89 -6.86
CA SER A 207 -1.65 14.87 -7.66
C SER A 207 -1.39 14.65 -9.16
N GLU A 208 -0.34 15.27 -9.69
CA GLU A 208 0.06 15.07 -11.09
C GLU A 208 0.64 13.66 -11.31
N ALA A 209 1.46 13.18 -10.39
CA ALA A 209 1.96 11.79 -10.42
C ALA A 209 0.80 10.78 -10.40
N ALA A 210 -0.25 11.07 -9.63
CA ALA A 210 -1.47 10.28 -9.60
C ALA A 210 -2.18 10.26 -10.96
N ALA A 211 -2.34 11.40 -11.59
CA ALA A 211 -2.98 11.50 -12.91
C ALA A 211 -2.19 10.73 -13.98
N VAL A 212 -0.86 10.88 -13.98
CA VAL A 212 0.05 10.14 -14.88
C VAL A 212 -0.07 8.62 -14.66
N ALA A 213 -0.14 8.18 -13.40
CA ALA A 213 -0.29 6.77 -13.06
C ALA A 213 -1.62 6.19 -13.55
N VAL A 214 -2.72 6.93 -13.43
CA VAL A 214 -4.03 6.50 -13.94
C VAL A 214 -3.99 6.33 -15.46
N VAL A 215 -3.42 7.29 -16.18
CA VAL A 215 -3.27 7.20 -17.64
C VAL A 215 -2.39 6.01 -18.02
N TYR A 216 -1.26 5.82 -17.35
CA TYR A 216 -0.38 4.68 -17.55
C TYR A 216 -1.11 3.34 -17.32
N ALA A 217 -1.85 3.23 -16.21
CA ALA A 217 -2.63 2.05 -15.89
C ALA A 217 -3.66 1.72 -16.97
N LEU A 218 -4.40 2.73 -17.46
CA LEU A 218 -5.38 2.57 -18.52
C LEU A 218 -4.73 2.08 -19.81
N LEU A 219 -3.60 2.69 -20.21
CA LEU A 219 -2.86 2.30 -21.40
C LEU A 219 -2.36 0.85 -21.29
N VAL A 220 -1.72 0.49 -20.17
CA VAL A 220 -1.21 -0.87 -19.95
C VAL A 220 -2.35 -1.89 -19.92
N SER A 221 -3.44 -1.61 -19.20
CA SER A 221 -4.58 -2.53 -19.10
C SER A 221 -5.30 -2.72 -20.44
N THR A 222 -5.41 -1.66 -21.24
CA THR A 222 -6.13 -1.70 -22.52
C THR A 222 -5.28 -2.33 -23.62
N PHE A 223 -4.02 -1.90 -23.76
CA PHE A 223 -3.21 -2.24 -24.92
C PHE A 223 -2.25 -3.41 -24.67
N VAL A 224 -1.66 -3.49 -23.46
CA VAL A 224 -0.72 -4.58 -23.13
C VAL A 224 -1.47 -5.83 -22.71
N TYR A 225 -2.36 -5.69 -21.72
CA TYR A 225 -3.10 -6.83 -21.15
C TYR A 225 -4.41 -7.12 -21.87
N ARG A 226 -4.97 -6.15 -22.59
CA ARG A 226 -6.23 -6.28 -23.33
C ARG A 226 -7.39 -6.81 -22.49
N ASP A 227 -7.40 -6.47 -21.21
CA ASP A 227 -8.42 -6.91 -20.26
C ASP A 227 -9.36 -5.75 -19.83
N MET A 228 -9.23 -4.57 -20.43
CA MET A 228 -10.08 -3.43 -20.18
C MET A 228 -11.22 -3.37 -21.19
N SER A 229 -12.47 -3.51 -20.71
CA SER A 229 -13.68 -3.23 -21.48
C SER A 229 -14.30 -1.91 -21.01
N LEU A 230 -15.12 -1.27 -21.85
CA LEU A 230 -15.84 -0.04 -21.48
C LEU A 230 -16.69 -0.21 -20.22
N LYS A 231 -17.34 -1.39 -20.07
CA LYS A 231 -18.12 -1.71 -18.86
C LYS A 231 -17.22 -1.78 -17.61
N LYS A 232 -16.05 -2.41 -17.73
CA LYS A 232 -15.09 -2.56 -16.64
C LYS A 232 -14.48 -1.20 -16.27
N LEU A 233 -14.15 -0.37 -17.26
CA LEU A 233 -13.71 1.01 -17.05
C LEU A 233 -14.76 1.81 -16.27
N TYR A 234 -16.03 1.78 -16.74
CA TYR A 234 -17.11 2.50 -16.07
C TYR A 234 -17.29 2.06 -14.61
N THR A 235 -17.33 0.74 -14.36
CA THR A 235 -17.48 0.22 -12.99
C THR A 235 -16.31 0.57 -12.08
N THR A 236 -15.08 0.54 -12.61
CA THR A 236 -13.87 0.94 -11.87
C THR A 236 -13.90 2.44 -11.57
N MET A 237 -14.23 3.28 -12.54
CA MET A 237 -14.35 4.73 -12.33
C MET A 237 -15.44 5.06 -11.31
N LEU A 238 -16.60 4.39 -11.38
CA LEU A 238 -17.68 4.60 -10.42
C LEU A 238 -17.28 4.18 -9.01
N GLY A 239 -16.56 3.05 -8.86
CA GLY A 239 -16.00 2.61 -7.59
C GLY A 239 -15.02 3.63 -7.01
N SER A 240 -14.07 4.10 -7.82
CA SER A 240 -13.11 5.12 -7.45
C SER A 240 -13.79 6.44 -7.03
N ALA A 241 -14.79 6.89 -7.79
CA ALA A 241 -15.54 8.09 -7.46
C ALA A 241 -16.27 7.98 -6.11
N LYS A 242 -16.89 6.81 -5.82
CA LYS A 242 -17.53 6.57 -4.52
C LYS A 242 -16.54 6.66 -3.36
N THR A 243 -15.39 6.01 -3.49
CA THR A 243 -14.34 6.05 -2.44
C THR A 243 -13.78 7.46 -2.26
N SER A 244 -13.50 8.17 -3.35
CA SER A 244 -13.07 9.57 -3.29
C SER A 244 -14.11 10.45 -2.60
N ALA A 245 -15.41 10.27 -2.91
CA ALA A 245 -16.48 11.03 -2.28
C ALA A 245 -16.53 10.80 -0.77
N VAL A 246 -16.37 9.56 -0.30
CA VAL A 246 -16.31 9.24 1.14
C VAL A 246 -15.13 9.95 1.79
N ILE A 247 -13.94 9.87 1.22
CA ILE A 247 -12.75 10.54 1.76
C ILE A 247 -12.94 12.05 1.79
N MET A 248 -13.48 12.65 0.73
CA MET A 248 -13.72 14.09 0.64
C MET A 248 -14.74 14.56 1.69
N ILE A 249 -15.80 13.80 1.96
CA ILE A 249 -16.76 14.10 3.02
C ILE A 249 -16.07 14.06 4.39
N ILE A 250 -15.25 13.05 4.66
CA ILE A 250 -14.51 12.93 5.93
C ILE A 250 -13.59 14.15 6.10
N ILE A 251 -12.82 14.53 5.06
CA ILE A 251 -11.95 15.70 5.08
C ILE A 251 -12.77 16.98 5.30
N ALA A 252 -13.88 17.15 4.60
CA ALA A 252 -14.76 18.32 4.77
C ALA A 252 -15.30 18.42 6.20
N CYS A 253 -15.70 17.29 6.81
CA CYS A 253 -16.17 17.26 8.20
C CYS A 253 -15.04 17.44 9.21
N SER A 254 -13.80 17.11 8.87
CA SER A 254 -12.67 17.26 9.78
C SER A 254 -12.32 18.71 10.10
N GLY A 255 -12.57 19.64 9.17
CA GLY A 255 -12.36 21.07 9.39
C GLY A 255 -13.19 21.64 10.56
N PRO A 256 -14.52 21.57 10.51
CA PRO A 256 -15.38 21.95 11.64
C PRO A 256 -15.08 21.18 12.91
N PHE A 257 -14.75 19.88 12.82
CA PHE A 257 -14.37 19.06 13.95
C PHE A 257 -13.06 19.56 14.59
N GLY A 258 -12.04 19.83 13.80
CA GLY A 258 -10.77 20.39 14.29
C GLY A 258 -10.94 21.77 14.94
N TRP A 259 -11.80 22.62 14.35
CA TRP A 259 -12.16 23.90 14.92
C TRP A 259 -12.86 23.75 16.29
N ALA A 260 -13.82 22.83 16.39
CA ALA A 260 -14.52 22.55 17.64
C ALA A 260 -13.54 22.04 18.73
N LEU A 261 -12.65 21.11 18.36
CA LEU A 261 -11.61 20.62 19.28
C LEU A 261 -10.71 21.76 19.80
N ALA A 262 -10.26 22.63 18.91
CA ALA A 262 -9.43 23.77 19.27
C ALA A 262 -10.20 24.76 20.16
N ASN A 263 -11.45 25.07 19.81
CA ASN A 263 -12.29 26.00 20.59
C ASN A 263 -12.59 25.49 22.00
N TRP A 264 -12.77 24.19 22.16
CA TRP A 264 -12.97 23.54 23.48
C TRP A 264 -11.67 23.20 24.19
N LYS A 265 -10.51 23.57 23.60
CA LYS A 265 -9.18 23.31 24.17
C LYS A 265 -8.93 21.81 24.47
N ILE A 266 -9.53 20.94 23.68
CA ILE A 266 -9.36 19.48 23.84
C ILE A 266 -7.91 19.02 23.67
N PRO A 267 -7.13 19.51 22.67
CA PRO A 267 -5.71 19.16 22.54
C PRO A 267 -4.89 19.55 23.77
N GLU A 268 -5.15 20.74 24.35
CA GLU A 268 -4.51 21.23 25.57
C GLU A 268 -4.89 20.37 26.80
N ALA A 269 -6.17 20.00 26.90
CA ALA A 269 -6.64 19.12 27.97
C ALA A 269 -6.01 17.74 27.89
N ILE A 270 -5.92 17.15 26.69
CA ILE A 270 -5.25 15.86 26.46
C ILE A 270 -3.75 16.00 26.77
N SER A 271 -3.10 17.06 26.30
CA SER A 271 -1.70 17.34 26.56
C SER A 271 -1.43 17.43 28.07
N SER A 272 -2.25 18.18 28.79
CA SER A 272 -2.14 18.33 30.24
C SER A 272 -2.36 17.01 30.99
N ALA A 273 -3.36 16.22 30.56
CA ALA A 273 -3.64 14.90 31.13
C ALA A 273 -2.46 13.93 30.90
N VAL A 274 -1.90 13.90 29.70
CA VAL A 274 -0.74 13.06 29.38
C VAL A 274 0.50 13.52 30.16
N LEU A 275 0.75 14.82 30.22
CA LEU A 275 1.89 15.40 30.97
C LEU A 275 1.73 15.22 32.49
N SER A 276 0.51 15.10 33.02
CA SER A 276 0.29 14.77 34.44
C SER A 276 0.68 13.34 34.79
N VAL A 277 0.62 12.42 33.80
CA VAL A 277 1.06 11.02 33.97
C VAL A 277 2.59 10.94 33.96
N SER A 278 3.23 11.67 33.07
CA SER A 278 4.69 11.68 32.94
C SER A 278 5.16 12.92 32.16
N THR A 279 6.29 13.47 32.57
CA THR A 279 7.03 14.48 31.78
C THR A 279 8.10 13.86 30.88
N ASN A 280 8.29 12.54 30.98
CA ASN A 280 9.30 11.83 30.22
C ASN A 280 8.76 11.58 28.78
N LYS A 281 9.44 12.18 27.77
CA LYS A 281 9.07 12.07 26.37
C LYS A 281 8.96 10.62 25.87
N TYR A 282 9.74 9.70 26.41
CA TYR A 282 9.71 8.28 26.01
C TYR A 282 8.43 7.59 26.48
N VAL A 283 7.98 7.90 27.70
CA VAL A 283 6.73 7.38 28.25
C VAL A 283 5.54 7.94 27.49
N ILE A 284 5.57 9.24 27.18
CA ILE A 284 4.49 9.89 26.41
C ILE A 284 4.41 9.31 25.01
N LEU A 285 5.53 9.11 24.32
CA LEU A 285 5.57 8.46 23.02
C LEU A 285 5.01 7.05 23.07
N PHE A 286 5.30 6.28 24.10
CA PHE A 286 4.71 4.96 24.31
C PHE A 286 3.20 5.02 24.44
N LEU A 287 2.69 5.94 25.28
CA LEU A 287 1.24 6.11 25.47
C LEU A 287 0.54 6.51 24.17
N ILE A 288 1.09 7.47 23.42
CA ILE A 288 0.57 7.87 22.13
C ILE A 288 0.59 6.69 21.15
N SER A 289 1.69 5.94 21.11
CA SER A 289 1.84 4.77 20.25
C SER A 289 0.81 3.68 20.58
N LEU A 290 0.53 3.47 21.84
CA LEU A 290 -0.49 2.53 22.28
C LEU A 290 -1.89 2.99 21.87
N ILE A 291 -2.20 4.27 22.02
CA ILE A 291 -3.48 4.85 21.58
C ILE A 291 -3.64 4.70 20.07
N ILE A 292 -2.58 4.95 19.30
CA ILE A 292 -2.60 4.80 17.84
C ILE A 292 -2.84 3.34 17.44
N LEU A 293 -2.16 2.38 18.08
CA LEU A 293 -2.40 0.95 17.83
C LEU A 293 -3.83 0.55 18.13
N VAL A 294 -4.37 0.99 19.29
CA VAL A 294 -5.76 0.73 19.66
C VAL A 294 -6.74 1.40 18.69
N ALA A 295 -6.49 2.65 18.30
CA ALA A 295 -7.29 3.34 17.30
C ALA A 295 -7.32 2.59 15.96
N GLY A 296 -6.16 2.06 15.52
CA GLY A 296 -6.06 1.25 14.31
C GLY A 296 -6.88 -0.05 14.33
N VAL A 297 -7.18 -0.57 15.53
CA VAL A 297 -8.08 -1.74 15.65
C VAL A 297 -9.53 -1.40 15.32
N PHE A 298 -9.97 -0.18 15.64
CA PHE A 298 -11.39 0.22 15.56
C PHE A 298 -11.70 1.18 14.42
N MET A 299 -10.69 1.89 13.90
CA MET A 299 -10.86 2.94 12.92
C MET A 299 -10.17 2.57 11.59
N GLU A 300 -10.79 3.00 10.52
CA GLU A 300 -10.14 2.96 9.20
C GLU A 300 -8.98 3.97 9.17
N THR A 301 -7.92 3.62 8.42
CA THR A 301 -6.64 4.36 8.42
C THR A 301 -6.79 5.84 8.10
N SER A 302 -7.52 6.18 7.03
CA SER A 302 -7.68 7.57 6.60
C SER A 302 -8.46 8.38 7.64
N SER A 303 -9.53 7.80 8.18
CA SER A 303 -10.35 8.43 9.23
C SER A 303 -9.57 8.66 10.51
N ALA A 304 -8.78 7.66 10.93
CA ALA A 304 -7.94 7.78 12.13
C ALA A 304 -6.90 8.90 11.98
N ILE A 305 -6.25 9.00 10.84
CA ILE A 305 -5.27 10.05 10.56
C ILE A 305 -5.93 11.43 10.58
N ILE A 306 -7.06 11.59 9.90
CA ILE A 306 -7.75 12.88 9.81
C ILE A 306 -8.22 13.36 11.20
N ILE A 307 -8.73 12.46 12.03
CA ILE A 307 -9.30 12.79 13.34
C ILE A 307 -8.21 12.99 14.40
N LEU A 308 -7.25 12.09 14.47
CA LEU A 308 -6.30 12.05 15.58
C LEU A 308 -5.04 12.92 15.35
N THR A 309 -4.69 13.22 14.09
CA THR A 309 -3.53 14.10 13.82
C THR A 309 -3.67 15.47 14.47
N PRO A 310 -4.79 16.22 14.31
CA PRO A 310 -4.95 17.52 14.97
C PRO A 310 -4.93 17.43 16.49
N VAL A 311 -5.31 16.29 17.06
CA VAL A 311 -5.35 16.07 18.52
C VAL A 311 -3.93 15.90 19.08
N PHE A 312 -3.09 15.08 18.43
CA PHE A 312 -1.76 14.76 18.94
C PHE A 312 -0.66 15.72 18.47
N LEU A 313 -0.85 16.38 17.33
CA LEU A 313 0.19 17.22 16.72
C LEU A 313 0.68 18.35 17.65
N PRO A 314 -0.18 19.08 18.38
CA PRO A 314 0.27 20.09 19.34
C PRO A 314 1.15 19.50 20.46
N LEU A 315 0.77 18.34 21.01
CA LEU A 315 1.55 17.65 22.05
C LEU A 315 2.92 17.19 21.53
N VAL A 316 2.94 16.62 20.32
CA VAL A 316 4.17 16.16 19.65
C VAL A 316 5.15 17.32 19.43
N ARG A 317 4.64 18.46 18.97
CA ARG A 317 5.42 19.70 18.79
C ARG A 317 5.94 20.24 20.13
N ALA A 318 5.12 20.23 21.17
CA ALA A 318 5.51 20.67 22.51
C ALA A 318 6.62 19.80 23.12
N LEU A 319 6.68 18.53 22.79
CA LEU A 319 7.72 17.59 23.22
C LEU A 319 9.01 17.66 22.37
N GLY A 320 9.05 18.53 21.36
CA GLY A 320 10.19 18.65 20.44
C GLY A 320 10.38 17.40 19.57
N ILE A 321 9.32 16.61 19.33
CA ILE A 321 9.35 15.45 18.45
C ILE A 321 9.12 15.93 17.00
N SER A 322 9.91 15.43 16.06
CA SER A 322 9.75 15.74 14.65
C SER A 322 8.36 15.31 14.15
N THR A 323 7.65 16.21 13.48
CA THR A 323 6.37 15.95 12.84
C THR A 323 6.48 14.88 11.76
N LEU A 324 7.63 14.82 11.07
CA LEU A 324 7.95 13.77 10.11
C LEU A 324 8.03 12.39 10.78
N HIS A 325 8.79 12.29 11.89
CA HIS A 325 8.89 11.05 12.67
C HIS A 325 7.51 10.61 13.19
N PHE A 326 6.76 11.55 13.74
CA PHE A 326 5.42 11.25 14.21
C PHE A 326 4.49 10.77 13.10
N GLY A 327 4.57 11.33 11.89
CA GLY A 327 3.80 10.89 10.75
C GLY A 327 4.09 9.43 10.35
N ILE A 328 5.35 9.04 10.33
CA ILE A 328 5.76 7.66 10.05
C ILE A 328 5.26 6.72 11.15
N LEU A 329 5.50 7.07 12.41
CA LEU A 329 5.01 6.32 13.57
C LEU A 329 3.49 6.12 13.50
N PHE A 330 2.76 7.19 13.16
CA PHE A 330 1.32 7.16 13.09
C PHE A 330 0.81 6.22 12.00
N VAL A 331 1.33 6.36 10.78
CA VAL A 331 0.91 5.50 9.65
C VAL A 331 1.25 4.04 9.92
N VAL A 332 2.45 3.76 10.43
CA VAL A 332 2.85 2.38 10.78
C VAL A 332 1.98 1.79 11.89
N GLY A 333 1.72 2.57 12.94
CA GLY A 333 0.92 2.12 14.09
C GLY A 333 -0.52 1.78 13.69
N ILE A 334 -1.19 2.65 12.92
CA ILE A 334 -2.53 2.38 12.41
C ILE A 334 -2.53 1.16 11.47
N ALA A 335 -1.55 1.05 10.57
CA ALA A 335 -1.45 -0.10 9.65
C ALA A 335 -1.34 -1.43 10.41
N ILE A 336 -0.55 -1.49 11.48
CA ILE A 336 -0.44 -2.68 12.33
C ILE A 336 -1.75 -2.93 13.09
N GLY A 337 -2.41 -1.87 13.54
CA GLY A 337 -3.70 -1.95 14.23
C GLY A 337 -4.81 -2.63 13.42
N MET A 338 -4.69 -2.67 12.08
CA MET A 338 -5.68 -3.35 11.22
C MET A 338 -5.61 -4.89 11.27
N ILE A 339 -4.61 -5.47 11.95
CA ILE A 339 -4.44 -6.94 12.02
C ILE A 339 -5.19 -7.54 13.22
N PRO A 340 -5.07 -6.99 14.46
CA PRO A 340 -5.60 -7.67 15.62
C PRO A 340 -7.14 -7.62 15.68
N PRO A 341 -7.78 -8.68 16.23
CA PRO A 341 -9.20 -8.64 16.56
C PRO A 341 -9.49 -7.48 17.55
N PRO A 342 -10.72 -6.94 17.62
CA PRO A 342 -11.97 -7.52 17.11
C PRO A 342 -12.34 -7.15 15.68
N VAL A 343 -11.87 -6.00 15.15
CA VAL A 343 -12.27 -5.57 13.80
C VAL A 343 -11.42 -6.23 12.73
N ALA A 344 -10.08 -6.23 12.88
CA ALA A 344 -9.15 -7.02 12.06
C ALA A 344 -9.44 -7.00 10.55
N ILE A 345 -9.56 -5.84 9.94
CA ILE A 345 -9.98 -5.66 8.53
C ILE A 345 -9.19 -6.59 7.59
N ASN A 346 -7.87 -6.68 7.79
CA ASN A 346 -7.00 -7.52 6.97
C ASN A 346 -7.34 -9.02 7.10
N LEU A 347 -7.72 -9.47 8.30
CA LEU A 347 -8.12 -10.86 8.52
C LEU A 347 -9.50 -11.16 7.94
N PHE A 348 -10.43 -10.20 7.96
CA PHE A 348 -11.73 -10.37 7.29
C PHE A 348 -11.55 -10.57 5.79
N VAL A 349 -10.67 -9.80 5.15
CA VAL A 349 -10.39 -9.98 3.72
C VAL A 349 -9.74 -11.34 3.45
N ALA A 350 -8.77 -11.74 4.27
CA ALA A 350 -8.13 -13.05 4.16
C ALA A 350 -9.13 -14.20 4.41
N SER A 351 -10.05 -14.07 5.36
CA SER A 351 -11.15 -14.99 5.61
C SER A 351 -12.08 -15.10 4.40
N GLY A 352 -12.45 -13.97 3.79
CA GLY A 352 -13.28 -13.92 2.58
C GLY A 352 -12.65 -14.64 1.38
N ILE A 353 -11.33 -14.61 1.27
CA ILE A 353 -10.57 -15.29 0.18
C ILE A 353 -10.49 -16.81 0.42
N THR A 354 -10.24 -17.20 1.67
CA THR A 354 -9.92 -18.60 2.03
C THR A 354 -11.12 -19.41 2.51
N GLY A 355 -12.17 -18.73 2.97
CA GLY A 355 -13.29 -19.39 3.67
C GLY A 355 -12.95 -19.87 5.07
N LEU A 356 -11.74 -19.60 5.58
CA LEU A 356 -11.33 -19.96 6.93
C LEU A 356 -11.98 -19.05 7.97
N SER A 357 -12.24 -19.59 9.17
CA SER A 357 -12.73 -18.76 10.28
C SER A 357 -11.70 -17.74 10.72
N LEU A 358 -12.16 -16.55 11.13
CA LEU A 358 -11.32 -15.48 11.65
C LEU A 358 -10.45 -15.94 12.82
N GLU A 359 -11.00 -16.77 13.71
CA GLU A 359 -10.26 -17.30 14.86
C GLU A 359 -9.04 -18.10 14.43
N LYS A 360 -9.15 -18.92 13.36
CA LYS A 360 -8.07 -19.74 12.86
C LYS A 360 -6.94 -18.89 12.26
N ILE A 361 -7.31 -17.87 11.47
CA ILE A 361 -6.34 -16.95 10.87
C ILE A 361 -5.74 -16.06 11.97
N SER A 362 -6.52 -15.61 12.96
CA SER A 362 -6.03 -14.80 14.08
C SER A 362 -4.95 -15.53 14.91
N LYS A 363 -5.11 -16.82 15.15
CA LYS A 363 -4.07 -17.62 15.82
C LYS A 363 -2.79 -17.71 14.98
N ALA A 364 -2.94 -17.89 13.66
CA ALA A 364 -1.80 -18.00 12.75
C ALA A 364 -1.07 -16.68 12.53
N VAL A 365 -1.72 -15.53 12.70
CA VAL A 365 -1.12 -14.20 12.50
C VAL A 365 -0.30 -13.71 13.68
N VAL A 366 -0.48 -14.28 14.88
CA VAL A 366 0.18 -13.81 16.12
C VAL A 366 1.69 -13.65 15.98
N PRO A 367 2.46 -14.59 15.43
CA PRO A 367 3.91 -14.41 15.28
C PRO A 367 4.27 -13.18 14.43
N TYR A 368 3.52 -12.95 13.34
CA TYR A 368 3.71 -11.79 12.47
C TYR A 368 3.35 -10.49 13.19
N LEU A 369 2.27 -10.48 13.95
CA LEU A 369 1.85 -9.33 14.76
C LEU A 369 2.92 -8.96 15.79
N ILE A 370 3.46 -9.93 16.51
CA ILE A 370 4.54 -9.71 17.47
C ILE A 370 5.76 -9.10 16.78
N GLY A 371 6.19 -9.66 15.65
CA GLY A 371 7.30 -9.12 14.87
C GLY A 371 7.07 -7.69 14.42
N LEU A 372 5.87 -7.38 13.93
CA LEU A 372 5.50 -6.03 13.52
C LEU A 372 5.46 -5.04 14.71
N ILE A 373 4.98 -5.47 15.88
CA ILE A 373 5.03 -4.65 17.11
C ILE A 373 6.47 -4.36 17.52
N VAL A 374 7.37 -5.33 17.43
CA VAL A 374 8.80 -5.12 17.71
C VAL A 374 9.40 -4.09 16.76
N VAL A 375 9.11 -4.21 15.46
CA VAL A 375 9.54 -3.23 14.46
C VAL A 375 8.93 -1.85 14.73
N PHE A 376 7.67 -1.79 15.11
CA PHE A 376 7.00 -0.55 15.47
C PHE A 376 7.67 0.15 16.64
N LEU A 377 7.97 -0.57 17.73
CA LEU A 377 8.70 -0.03 18.86
C LEU A 377 10.11 0.45 18.48
N ALA A 378 10.78 -0.24 17.57
CA ALA A 378 12.04 0.22 17.01
C ALA A 378 11.86 1.56 16.26
N ILE A 379 10.83 1.69 15.42
CA ILE A 379 10.50 2.94 14.69
C ILE A 379 10.15 4.08 15.67
N VAL A 380 9.49 3.77 16.78
CA VAL A 380 9.14 4.75 17.82
C VAL A 380 10.39 5.32 18.49
N TYR A 381 11.37 4.48 18.80
CA TYR A 381 12.48 4.87 19.68
C TYR A 381 13.81 5.11 18.98
N LEU A 382 14.16 4.32 17.94
CA LEU A 382 15.47 4.46 17.27
C LEU A 382 15.76 5.87 16.74
N PRO A 383 14.80 6.61 16.15
CA PRO A 383 15.06 7.97 15.66
C PRO A 383 15.43 8.96 16.77
N LEU A 384 15.09 8.66 18.03
CA LEU A 384 15.46 9.49 19.17
C LEU A 384 16.93 9.33 19.58
N PHE A 385 17.55 8.21 19.22
CA PHE A 385 18.94 7.87 19.54
C PHE A 385 19.86 7.97 18.34
N ILE A 386 19.33 7.77 17.15
CA ILE A 386 20.09 7.76 15.89
C ILE A 386 19.57 8.89 15.01
N PRO A 387 20.22 10.07 15.02
CA PRO A 387 19.85 11.16 14.11
C PRO A 387 19.93 10.69 12.65
N GLY A 388 18.90 10.99 11.85
CA GLY A 388 18.84 10.59 10.43
C GLY A 388 18.33 9.16 10.19
N PHE A 389 17.87 8.43 11.21
CA PHE A 389 17.22 7.12 11.02
C PHE A 389 15.88 7.26 10.28
N ILE A 390 15.14 8.32 10.55
CA ILE A 390 13.94 8.72 9.81
C ILE A 390 14.13 10.17 9.36
N GLY A 391 14.67 10.38 8.17
CA GLY A 391 14.78 11.66 7.46
C GLY A 391 15.66 12.71 8.11
#